data_a831bc086948986913e09f92af31e7ac
#
_entry.id   a831bc086948986913e09f92af31e7ac
#
_cell.length_a   1.000
_cell.length_b   1.000
_cell.length_c   1.000
_cell.angle_alpha   90.00
_cell.angle_beta   90.00
_cell.angle_gamma   90.00
#
_symmetry.space_group_name_H-M   'P 1'
#
loop_
_entity.id
_entity.type
_entity.pdbx_description
1 polymer ?
#
loop_
_entity_poly.entity_id
_entity_poly.type
_entity_poly.pdbx_seq_one_letter_code
_entity_poly.pdbx_strand_id
1 'polypeptide(L)'
;VWVIRKFRPDIIVCRFPPNSKGGHGHHTTSALLAMEAFEVAADSKKYPNQLEYVKPWKAKRIVVNTGRWWNDKISANDEGVVAEDIGGYNTLLGESYLEMAAKSRTMHKSQGFGSTGKRGEYLEYFEHLKGDTAEKSLFDGIDFSWARIKSNPKIQLKLNQLISEFDVNDPKQSVHTIMQLRYMLKQLKDDFWKERKLAQLDEILRQCLGLFIEVTTLSPNKTKGDTCSFDVEIINRSSEMVRFKKMHIINTKFSQKYNEELNYNKVFNFKNKWIVSKDKKISQPYWLVNPSTIGGSVVNDQL
;
A
#
# COMPACT_ATOMS: atom_id res chain seq x y z
N VAL A 1 -10.46 -8.79 10.90
CA VAL A 1 -11.60 -7.87 10.68
C VAL A 1 -11.11 -6.45 10.44
N TRP A 2 -10.35 -5.85 11.37
CA TRP A 2 -9.83 -4.48 11.26
C TRP A 2 -9.12 -4.22 9.92
N VAL A 3 -8.15 -5.07 9.56
CA VAL A 3 -7.39 -4.92 8.31
C VAL A 3 -8.29 -4.94 7.08
N ILE A 4 -9.28 -5.85 7.03
CA ILE A 4 -10.23 -5.91 5.91
C ILE A 4 -11.05 -4.63 5.81
N ARG A 5 -11.57 -4.10 6.92
CA ARG A 5 -12.34 -2.85 6.95
C ARG A 5 -11.49 -1.62 6.56
N LYS A 6 -10.23 -1.58 7.00
CA LYS A 6 -9.31 -0.47 6.72
C LYS A 6 -8.79 -0.52 5.28
N PHE A 7 -8.40 -1.69 4.79
CA PHE A 7 -7.84 -1.85 3.45
C PHE A 7 -8.89 -1.91 2.35
N ARG A 8 -10.07 -2.53 2.65
CA ARG A 8 -11.19 -2.75 1.72
C ARG A 8 -10.80 -3.58 0.49
N PRO A 9 -10.28 -4.80 0.65
CA PRO A 9 -9.94 -5.66 -0.48
C PRO A 9 -11.20 -6.11 -1.22
N ASP A 10 -11.10 -6.22 -2.54
CA ASP A 10 -12.14 -6.89 -3.33
C ASP A 10 -11.97 -8.41 -3.27
N ILE A 11 -10.73 -8.89 -3.20
CA ILE A 11 -10.36 -10.30 -3.14
C ILE A 11 -9.45 -10.53 -1.93
N ILE A 12 -9.69 -11.62 -1.22
CA ILE A 12 -8.79 -12.11 -0.17
C ILE A 12 -8.18 -13.42 -0.64
N VAL A 13 -6.85 -13.51 -0.63
CA VAL A 13 -6.12 -14.71 -1.01
C VAL A 13 -5.48 -15.32 0.23
N CYS A 14 -5.88 -16.54 0.60
CA CYS A 14 -5.20 -17.35 1.59
C CYS A 14 -4.03 -18.08 0.93
N ARG A 15 -2.83 -18.01 1.54
CA ARG A 15 -1.66 -18.72 1.00
C ARG A 15 -1.68 -20.21 1.32
N PHE A 16 -2.35 -20.59 2.41
CA PHE A 16 -2.47 -21.96 2.88
C PHE A 16 -3.93 -22.38 2.99
N PRO A 17 -4.25 -23.66 2.78
CA PRO A 17 -5.62 -24.16 2.89
C PRO A 17 -6.09 -24.17 4.36
N PRO A 18 -7.42 -24.05 4.59
CA PRO A 18 -8.02 -24.05 5.93
C PRO A 18 -8.18 -25.46 6.52
N ASN A 19 -7.25 -26.37 6.24
CA ASN A 19 -7.27 -27.77 6.70
C ASN A 19 -5.85 -28.26 7.00
N SER A 20 -5.71 -29.54 7.36
CA SER A 20 -4.43 -30.17 7.75
C SER A 20 -3.34 -30.12 6.66
N LYS A 21 -3.70 -29.96 5.39
CA LYS A 21 -2.73 -29.78 4.29
C LYS A 21 -1.93 -28.48 4.41
N GLY A 22 -2.35 -27.51 5.22
CA GLY A 22 -1.58 -26.32 5.54
C GLY A 22 -0.26 -26.57 6.27
N GLY A 23 -0.06 -27.76 6.79
CA GLY A 23 1.18 -28.25 7.43
C GLY A 23 1.31 -27.76 8.87
N HIS A 24 1.51 -26.46 9.09
CA HIS A 24 1.66 -25.90 10.43
C HIS A 24 0.36 -25.25 10.94
N GLY A 25 0.10 -25.37 12.25
CA GLY A 25 -1.13 -24.88 12.87
C GLY A 25 -1.40 -23.39 12.61
N HIS A 26 -0.37 -22.53 12.64
CA HIS A 26 -0.52 -21.11 12.36
C HIS A 26 -0.88 -20.83 10.89
N HIS A 27 -0.46 -21.65 9.93
CA HIS A 27 -0.85 -21.52 8.53
C HIS A 27 -2.35 -21.83 8.34
N THR A 28 -2.79 -22.97 8.88
CA THR A 28 -4.21 -23.37 8.84
C THR A 28 -5.10 -22.37 9.56
N THR A 29 -4.70 -21.93 10.77
CA THR A 29 -5.43 -20.93 11.55
C THR A 29 -5.54 -19.61 10.82
N SER A 30 -4.49 -19.17 10.12
CA SER A 30 -4.53 -17.94 9.30
C SER A 30 -5.65 -17.99 8.25
N ALA A 31 -5.82 -19.10 7.56
CA ALA A 31 -6.88 -19.27 6.57
C ALA A 31 -8.28 -19.34 7.22
N LEU A 32 -8.43 -20.10 8.33
CA LEU A 32 -9.69 -20.17 9.08
C LEU A 32 -10.14 -18.79 9.59
N LEU A 33 -9.22 -18.02 10.18
CA LEU A 33 -9.49 -16.67 10.64
C LEU A 33 -9.81 -15.69 9.48
N ALA A 34 -9.18 -15.86 8.31
CA ALA A 34 -9.51 -15.07 7.13
C ALA A 34 -10.91 -15.37 6.63
N MET A 35 -11.35 -16.63 6.62
CA MET A 35 -12.71 -17.05 6.24
C MET A 35 -13.77 -16.55 7.23
N GLU A 36 -13.49 -16.55 8.53
CA GLU A 36 -14.36 -15.94 9.54
C GLU A 36 -14.41 -14.41 9.35
N ALA A 37 -13.25 -13.78 9.20
CA ALA A 37 -13.15 -12.34 9.04
C ALA A 37 -13.79 -11.84 7.73
N PHE A 38 -13.85 -12.65 6.69
CA PHE A 38 -14.55 -12.35 5.43
C PHE A 38 -16.03 -12.01 5.67
N GLU A 39 -16.71 -12.82 6.47
CA GLU A 39 -18.12 -12.61 6.85
C GLU A 39 -18.25 -11.45 7.87
N VAL A 40 -17.46 -11.52 8.92
CA VAL A 40 -17.55 -10.62 10.08
C VAL A 40 -17.18 -9.17 9.71
N ALA A 41 -16.31 -8.95 8.74
CA ALA A 41 -15.95 -7.60 8.32
C ALA A 41 -17.12 -6.82 7.70
N ALA A 42 -18.09 -7.52 7.10
CA ALA A 42 -19.29 -6.92 6.54
C ALA A 42 -20.37 -6.63 7.59
N ASP A 43 -20.34 -7.31 8.73
CA ASP A 43 -21.35 -7.17 9.78
C ASP A 43 -21.06 -5.99 10.71
N SER A 44 -21.90 -4.97 10.67
CA SER A 44 -21.77 -3.78 11.54
C SER A 44 -22.03 -4.07 13.03
N LYS A 45 -22.63 -5.19 13.37
CA LYS A 45 -22.86 -5.59 14.78
C LYS A 45 -21.64 -6.21 15.42
N LYS A 46 -20.69 -6.67 14.63
CA LYS A 46 -19.44 -7.27 15.10
C LYS A 46 -18.35 -6.21 15.23
N TYR A 47 -17.65 -6.24 16.36
CA TYR A 47 -16.59 -5.27 16.69
C TYR A 47 -17.02 -3.81 16.49
N PRO A 48 -18.10 -3.33 17.17
CA PRO A 48 -18.65 -2.00 16.94
C PRO A 48 -17.67 -0.87 17.25
N ASN A 49 -16.75 -1.04 18.19
CA ASN A 49 -15.69 -0.06 18.51
C ASN A 49 -14.77 0.24 17.32
N GLN A 50 -14.63 -0.68 16.36
CA GLN A 50 -13.86 -0.40 15.15
C GLN A 50 -14.58 0.59 14.23
N LEU A 51 -15.90 0.71 14.33
CA LEU A 51 -16.71 1.53 13.43
C LEU A 51 -16.57 3.04 13.69
N GLU A 52 -15.93 3.41 14.77
CA GLU A 52 -15.48 4.79 15.02
C GLU A 52 -14.43 5.22 13.98
N TYR A 53 -13.59 4.29 13.49
CA TYR A 53 -12.45 4.57 12.61
C TYR A 53 -12.63 4.03 11.20
N VAL A 54 -13.34 2.91 11.02
CA VAL A 54 -13.50 2.22 9.74
C VAL A 54 -14.96 1.85 9.50
N LYS A 55 -15.35 1.63 8.23
CA LYS A 55 -16.71 1.19 7.86
C LYS A 55 -16.71 -0.31 7.59
N PRO A 56 -17.87 -1.00 7.76
CA PRO A 56 -18.02 -2.37 7.32
C PRO A 56 -17.60 -2.52 5.86
N TRP A 57 -17.00 -3.66 5.55
CA TRP A 57 -16.57 -3.95 4.18
C TRP A 57 -16.88 -5.40 3.82
N LYS A 58 -17.51 -5.61 2.67
CA LYS A 58 -17.77 -6.93 2.09
C LYS A 58 -16.83 -7.14 0.92
N ALA A 59 -15.81 -7.97 1.10
CA ALA A 59 -15.00 -8.44 -0.01
C ALA A 59 -15.86 -9.29 -0.97
N LYS A 60 -15.49 -9.35 -2.23
CA LYS A 60 -16.25 -10.09 -3.24
C LYS A 60 -16.07 -11.59 -3.10
N ARG A 61 -14.83 -12.02 -2.93
CA ARG A 61 -14.47 -13.42 -2.75
C ARG A 61 -13.26 -13.63 -1.86
N ILE A 62 -13.16 -14.83 -1.34
CA ILE A 62 -11.97 -15.36 -0.69
C ILE A 62 -11.60 -16.67 -1.37
N VAL A 63 -10.34 -16.83 -1.70
CA VAL A 63 -9.76 -17.98 -2.39
C VAL A 63 -8.53 -18.47 -1.64
N VAL A 64 -8.13 -19.71 -1.89
CA VAL A 64 -6.82 -20.22 -1.49
C VAL A 64 -5.94 -20.39 -2.72
N ASN A 65 -4.70 -19.87 -2.65
CA ASN A 65 -3.68 -20.16 -3.65
C ASN A 65 -3.22 -21.60 -3.44
N THR A 66 -3.44 -22.44 -4.42
CA THR A 66 -3.12 -23.87 -4.42
C THR A 66 -2.19 -24.23 -5.57
N GLY A 67 -1.82 -25.47 -5.69
CA GLY A 67 -0.95 -25.91 -6.76
C GLY A 67 -0.69 -27.42 -6.76
N ARG A 68 0.04 -27.89 -7.76
CA ARG A 68 0.33 -29.32 -7.95
C ARG A 68 1.06 -29.98 -6.79
N TRP A 69 1.68 -29.22 -5.92
CA TRP A 69 2.33 -29.70 -4.70
C TRP A 69 1.36 -30.05 -3.56
N TRP A 70 0.10 -29.58 -3.62
CA TRP A 70 -0.99 -29.99 -2.73
C TRP A 70 -2.00 -30.89 -3.43
N ASN A 71 -2.19 -30.70 -4.74
CA ASN A 71 -3.05 -31.48 -5.59
C ASN A 71 -2.37 -31.65 -6.96
N ASP A 72 -1.72 -32.79 -7.19
CA ASP A 72 -0.97 -33.07 -8.40
C ASP A 72 -1.83 -33.10 -9.67
N LYS A 73 -3.15 -33.25 -9.52
CA LYS A 73 -4.14 -33.31 -10.60
C LYS A 73 -4.86 -32.00 -10.86
N ILE A 74 -4.53 -30.92 -10.10
CA ILE A 74 -5.23 -29.65 -10.24
C ILE A 74 -5.15 -29.11 -11.66
N SER A 75 -6.29 -28.66 -12.17
CA SER A 75 -6.47 -28.12 -13.51
C SER A 75 -7.28 -26.83 -13.49
N ALA A 76 -7.04 -25.95 -14.46
CA ALA A 76 -7.87 -24.77 -14.70
C ALA A 76 -9.33 -25.10 -15.10
N ASN A 77 -9.61 -26.38 -15.44
CA ASN A 77 -10.95 -26.83 -15.78
C ASN A 77 -11.72 -27.41 -14.58
N ASP A 78 -11.09 -27.47 -13.40
CA ASP A 78 -11.75 -27.93 -12.18
C ASP A 78 -12.79 -26.91 -11.71
N GLU A 79 -13.93 -27.37 -11.25
CA GLU A 79 -14.98 -26.49 -10.71
C GLU A 79 -14.45 -25.66 -9.54
N GLY A 80 -14.69 -24.37 -9.57
CA GLY A 80 -14.27 -23.44 -8.52
C GLY A 80 -12.77 -23.12 -8.52
N VAL A 81 -12.03 -23.52 -9.56
CA VAL A 81 -10.61 -23.19 -9.72
C VAL A 81 -10.41 -22.17 -10.83
N VAL A 82 -9.62 -21.15 -10.55
CA VAL A 82 -9.13 -20.18 -11.54
C VAL A 82 -7.62 -20.31 -11.62
N ALA A 83 -7.08 -20.32 -12.85
CA ALA A 83 -5.65 -20.29 -13.10
C ALA A 83 -5.24 -18.93 -13.68
N GLU A 84 -4.19 -18.35 -13.10
CA GLU A 84 -3.61 -17.09 -13.56
C GLU A 84 -2.16 -17.32 -13.98
N ASP A 85 -1.78 -16.82 -15.15
CA ASP A 85 -0.37 -16.81 -15.56
C ASP A 85 0.37 -15.67 -14.88
N ILE A 86 1.26 -16.01 -13.95
CA ILE A 86 2.11 -15.07 -13.24
C ILE A 86 3.54 -15.00 -13.80
N GLY A 87 3.80 -15.66 -14.93
CA GLY A 87 5.10 -15.68 -15.60
C GLY A 87 5.40 -14.45 -16.46
N GLY A 88 4.47 -13.48 -16.51
CA GLY A 88 4.56 -12.30 -17.36
C GLY A 88 5.89 -11.52 -17.23
N TYR A 89 6.34 -10.96 -18.35
CA TYR A 89 7.57 -10.17 -18.45
C TYR A 89 7.26 -8.68 -18.33
N ASN A 90 7.99 -7.98 -17.47
CA ASN A 90 7.90 -6.53 -17.34
C ASN A 90 8.95 -5.87 -18.22
N THR A 91 8.53 -5.26 -19.32
CA THR A 91 9.42 -4.64 -20.31
C THR A 91 10.19 -3.44 -19.76
N LEU A 92 9.61 -2.68 -18.80
CA LEU A 92 10.27 -1.53 -18.20
C LEU A 92 11.39 -1.93 -17.24
N LEU A 93 11.22 -3.04 -16.53
CA LEU A 93 12.21 -3.55 -15.58
C LEU A 93 13.17 -4.54 -16.22
N GLY A 94 12.87 -5.06 -17.40
CA GLY A 94 13.70 -6.04 -18.12
C GLY A 94 13.74 -7.42 -17.48
N GLU A 95 12.72 -7.78 -16.69
CA GLU A 95 12.64 -9.06 -15.98
C GLU A 95 11.20 -9.53 -15.79
N SER A 96 11.01 -10.83 -15.59
CA SER A 96 9.69 -11.41 -15.29
C SER A 96 9.29 -11.19 -13.83
N TYR A 97 7.99 -11.27 -13.54
CA TYR A 97 7.49 -11.19 -12.16
C TYR A 97 8.04 -12.31 -11.28
N LEU A 98 8.32 -13.48 -11.84
CA LEU A 98 8.92 -14.60 -11.11
C LEU A 98 10.41 -14.38 -10.81
N GLU A 99 11.14 -13.67 -11.66
CA GLU A 99 12.51 -13.25 -11.37
C GLU A 99 12.54 -12.22 -10.25
N MET A 100 11.63 -11.24 -10.26
CA MET A 100 11.46 -10.29 -9.15
C MET A 100 11.09 -10.98 -7.84
N ALA A 101 10.15 -11.95 -7.89
CA ALA A 101 9.75 -12.73 -6.73
C ALA A 101 10.91 -13.56 -6.16
N ALA A 102 11.74 -14.13 -7.03
CA ALA A 102 12.93 -14.87 -6.62
C ALA A 102 13.98 -13.98 -5.93
N LYS A 103 14.20 -12.77 -6.45
CA LYS A 103 15.06 -11.77 -5.80
C LYS A 103 14.53 -11.41 -4.41
N SER A 104 13.23 -11.13 -4.30
CA SER A 104 12.58 -10.85 -3.02
C SER A 104 12.73 -12.00 -2.03
N ARG A 105 12.48 -13.23 -2.47
CA ARG A 105 12.64 -14.43 -1.62
C ARG A 105 14.09 -14.61 -1.16
N THR A 106 15.05 -14.34 -2.02
CA THR A 106 16.50 -14.44 -1.69
C THR A 106 16.92 -13.46 -0.60
N MET A 107 16.16 -12.39 -0.35
CA MET A 107 16.40 -11.46 0.75
C MET A 107 16.04 -12.01 2.13
N HIS A 108 15.35 -13.15 2.24
CA HIS A 108 15.08 -13.85 3.50
C HIS A 108 16.32 -14.58 4.03
N LYS A 109 17.36 -13.82 4.34
CA LYS A 109 18.68 -14.34 4.71
C LYS A 109 18.65 -15.23 5.95
N SER A 110 17.82 -14.90 6.94
CA SER A 110 17.71 -15.65 8.20
C SER A 110 17.12 -17.06 8.03
N GLN A 111 16.44 -17.32 6.91
CA GLN A 111 15.85 -18.65 6.63
C GLN A 111 16.68 -19.46 5.62
N GLY A 112 17.84 -18.95 5.20
CA GLY A 112 18.76 -19.64 4.29
C GLY A 112 18.22 -19.80 2.87
N PHE A 113 17.18 -19.06 2.47
CA PHE A 113 16.61 -19.17 1.14
C PHE A 113 17.48 -18.46 0.10
N GLY A 114 17.82 -19.20 -0.96
CA GLY A 114 18.14 -18.66 -2.26
C GLY A 114 17.12 -19.20 -3.27
N SER A 115 16.80 -18.43 -4.27
CA SER A 115 15.86 -18.81 -5.31
C SER A 115 16.30 -18.25 -6.66
N THR A 116 16.26 -19.08 -7.68
CA THR A 116 16.39 -18.65 -9.08
C THR A 116 15.01 -18.38 -9.65
N GLY A 117 14.89 -17.29 -10.43
CA GLY A 117 13.65 -16.95 -11.10
C GLY A 117 13.33 -17.95 -12.21
N LYS A 118 12.05 -18.29 -12.33
CA LYS A 118 11.50 -18.99 -13.49
C LYS A 118 11.17 -17.98 -14.59
N ARG A 119 11.12 -18.43 -15.82
CA ARG A 119 10.81 -17.67 -17.03
C ARG A 119 9.76 -18.38 -17.85
N GLY A 120 8.99 -17.61 -18.61
CA GLY A 120 7.89 -18.11 -19.42
C GLY A 120 6.60 -18.29 -18.63
N GLU A 121 5.61 -18.86 -19.25
CA GLU A 121 4.31 -19.12 -18.64
C GLU A 121 4.43 -19.92 -17.34
N TYR A 122 3.74 -19.45 -16.33
CA TYR A 122 3.69 -20.10 -15.02
C TYR A 122 2.32 -19.93 -14.39
N LEU A 123 1.51 -20.97 -14.42
CA LEU A 123 0.16 -20.95 -13.88
C LEU A 123 0.17 -21.16 -12.38
N GLU A 124 -0.44 -20.22 -11.65
CA GLU A 124 -0.86 -20.36 -10.27
C GLU A 124 -2.36 -20.62 -10.23
N TYR A 125 -2.79 -21.45 -9.29
CA TYR A 125 -4.17 -21.88 -9.17
C TYR A 125 -4.80 -21.32 -7.91
N PHE A 126 -6.07 -20.92 -8.02
CA PHE A 126 -6.83 -20.33 -6.93
C PHE A 126 -8.16 -21.06 -6.79
N GLU A 127 -8.31 -21.75 -5.68
CA GLU A 127 -9.53 -22.51 -5.36
C GLU A 127 -10.49 -21.62 -4.56
N HIS A 128 -11.75 -21.62 -4.96
CA HIS A 128 -12.79 -20.82 -4.32
C HIS A 128 -13.10 -21.33 -2.90
N LEU A 129 -13.19 -20.39 -1.92
CA LEU A 129 -13.59 -20.71 -0.57
C LEU A 129 -14.96 -20.15 -0.21
N LYS A 130 -15.21 -18.84 -0.46
CA LYS A 130 -16.47 -18.17 -0.19
C LYS A 130 -16.68 -16.93 -1.07
N GLY A 131 -17.92 -16.46 -1.11
CA GLY A 131 -18.32 -15.25 -1.85
C GLY A 131 -18.73 -15.53 -3.28
N ASP A 132 -18.61 -14.56 -4.17
CA ASP A 132 -18.94 -14.70 -5.58
C ASP A 132 -17.89 -15.59 -6.28
N THR A 133 -18.33 -16.54 -7.08
CA THR A 133 -17.43 -17.37 -7.88
C THR A 133 -16.75 -16.57 -8.98
N ALA A 134 -15.61 -17.05 -9.44
CA ALA A 134 -14.89 -16.56 -10.60
C ALA A 134 -14.70 -17.72 -11.58
N GLU A 135 -14.82 -17.47 -12.89
CA GLU A 135 -14.76 -18.50 -13.91
C GLU A 135 -13.48 -18.43 -14.76
N LYS A 136 -13.07 -17.23 -15.14
CA LYS A 136 -11.94 -17.00 -16.07
C LYS A 136 -10.76 -16.31 -15.40
N SER A 137 -11.03 -15.38 -14.50
CA SER A 137 -10.01 -14.61 -13.79
C SER A 137 -10.45 -14.35 -12.36
N LEU A 138 -9.49 -14.26 -11.44
CA LEU A 138 -9.75 -13.81 -10.06
C LEU A 138 -10.51 -12.49 -10.01
N PHE A 139 -10.41 -11.70 -11.08
CA PHE A 139 -10.97 -10.36 -11.15
C PHE A 139 -12.37 -10.31 -11.79
N ASP A 140 -12.98 -11.44 -12.11
CA ASP A 140 -14.31 -11.49 -12.71
C ASP A 140 -15.34 -10.73 -11.86
N GLY A 141 -16.09 -9.83 -12.53
CA GLY A 141 -17.12 -9.01 -11.92
C GLY A 141 -16.58 -7.92 -10.97
N ILE A 142 -15.29 -7.59 -11.02
CA ILE A 142 -14.70 -6.48 -10.26
C ILE A 142 -14.48 -5.29 -11.20
N ASP A 143 -15.10 -4.16 -10.89
CA ASP A 143 -14.88 -2.92 -11.62
C ASP A 143 -13.67 -2.17 -11.03
N PHE A 144 -12.59 -2.07 -11.83
CA PHE A 144 -11.37 -1.32 -11.48
C PHE A 144 -11.41 0.13 -11.94
N SER A 145 -12.44 0.50 -12.70
CA SER A 145 -12.57 1.86 -13.21
C SER A 145 -13.08 2.84 -12.13
N TRP A 146 -13.01 4.11 -12.44
CA TRP A 146 -13.61 5.15 -11.60
C TRP A 146 -15.15 5.13 -11.59
N ALA A 147 -15.80 4.32 -12.43
CA ALA A 147 -17.25 4.11 -12.41
C ALA A 147 -17.74 3.47 -11.10
N ARG A 148 -16.88 2.69 -10.41
CA ARG A 148 -17.19 2.14 -9.07
C ARG A 148 -17.46 3.23 -8.01
N ILE A 149 -17.00 4.46 -8.25
CA ILE A 149 -17.26 5.62 -7.42
C ILE A 149 -18.28 6.47 -8.16
N LYS A 150 -19.55 6.39 -7.78
CA LYS A 150 -20.75 6.91 -8.45
C LYS A 150 -20.74 8.39 -8.89
N SER A 151 -19.63 9.06 -8.99
CA SER A 151 -19.66 10.51 -9.09
C SER A 151 -18.86 11.17 -10.18
N ASN A 152 -17.96 10.48 -10.90
CA ASN A 152 -17.18 11.29 -11.84
C ASN A 152 -16.52 10.52 -13.01
N PRO A 153 -17.26 10.31 -14.14
CA PRO A 153 -16.65 9.79 -15.37
C PRO A 153 -15.53 10.67 -15.91
N LYS A 154 -15.51 11.96 -15.57
CA LYS A 154 -14.47 12.90 -15.98
C LYS A 154 -13.10 12.56 -15.41
N ILE A 155 -13.02 11.94 -14.22
CA ILE A 155 -11.74 11.48 -13.65
C ILE A 155 -11.13 10.40 -14.55
N GLN A 156 -11.94 9.42 -14.98
CA GLN A 156 -11.45 8.36 -15.87
C GLN A 156 -10.94 8.91 -17.19
N LEU A 157 -11.68 9.84 -17.80
CA LEU A 157 -11.25 10.48 -19.05
C LEU A 157 -9.92 11.24 -18.88
N LYS A 158 -9.80 12.01 -17.80
CA LYS A 158 -8.57 12.77 -17.53
C LYS A 158 -7.39 11.85 -17.22
N LEU A 159 -7.63 10.72 -16.53
CA LEU A 159 -6.62 9.71 -16.25
C LEU A 159 -6.17 9.02 -17.55
N ASN A 160 -7.10 8.66 -18.44
CA ASN A 160 -6.77 8.06 -19.73
C ASN A 160 -5.95 9.03 -20.60
N GLN A 161 -6.30 10.31 -20.60
CA GLN A 161 -5.51 11.35 -21.24
C GLN A 161 -4.08 11.39 -20.68
N LEU A 162 -3.93 11.43 -19.34
CA LEU A 162 -2.62 11.45 -18.69
C LEU A 162 -1.76 10.25 -19.09
N ILE A 163 -2.37 9.05 -19.11
CA ILE A 163 -1.67 7.81 -19.48
C ILE A 163 -1.23 7.84 -20.95
N SER A 164 -2.09 8.31 -21.85
CA SER A 164 -1.78 8.35 -23.30
C SER A 164 -0.75 9.41 -23.67
N GLU A 165 -0.66 10.49 -22.90
CA GLU A 165 0.25 11.62 -23.14
C GLU A 165 1.55 11.52 -22.31
N PHE A 166 1.70 10.48 -21.48
CA PHE A 166 2.87 10.34 -20.61
C PHE A 166 4.13 10.06 -21.42
N ASP A 167 5.12 10.94 -21.28
CA ASP A 167 6.47 10.75 -21.83
C ASP A 167 7.45 10.40 -20.71
N VAL A 168 8.03 9.21 -20.77
CA VAL A 168 9.01 8.72 -19.81
C VAL A 168 10.32 9.55 -19.82
N ASN A 169 10.64 10.20 -20.95
CA ASN A 169 11.83 11.04 -21.08
C ASN A 169 11.61 12.47 -20.57
N ASP A 170 10.34 12.91 -20.50
CA ASP A 170 9.99 14.23 -19.97
C ASP A 170 8.74 14.19 -19.06
N PRO A 171 8.81 13.51 -17.90
CA PRO A 171 7.65 13.32 -17.02
C PRO A 171 7.01 14.61 -16.51
N LYS A 172 7.75 15.74 -16.49
CA LYS A 172 7.24 17.03 -16.02
C LYS A 172 6.09 17.56 -16.86
N GLN A 173 5.98 17.18 -18.14
CA GLN A 173 4.84 17.56 -19.00
C GLN A 173 3.50 17.10 -18.40
N SER A 174 3.51 16.05 -17.60
CA SER A 174 2.33 15.51 -16.91
C SER A 174 1.85 16.36 -15.73
N VAL A 175 2.69 17.26 -15.21
CA VAL A 175 2.41 18.02 -13.96
C VAL A 175 1.10 18.78 -14.02
N HIS A 176 0.81 19.47 -15.13
CA HIS A 176 -0.43 20.24 -15.28
C HIS A 176 -1.67 19.32 -15.20
N THR A 177 -1.67 18.21 -15.93
CA THR A 177 -2.78 17.24 -15.93
C THR A 177 -2.93 16.55 -14.57
N ILE A 178 -1.83 16.24 -13.90
CA ILE A 178 -1.82 15.71 -12.53
C ILE A 178 -2.47 16.72 -11.56
N MET A 179 -2.16 18.00 -11.66
CA MET A 179 -2.76 19.04 -10.82
C MET A 179 -4.26 19.19 -11.06
N GLN A 180 -4.72 19.04 -12.31
CA GLN A 180 -6.16 18.99 -12.61
C GLN A 180 -6.83 17.78 -11.98
N LEU A 181 -6.25 16.59 -12.11
CA LEU A 181 -6.73 15.38 -11.43
C LEU A 181 -6.78 15.55 -9.92
N ARG A 182 -5.73 16.14 -9.34
CA ARG A 182 -5.68 16.45 -7.90
C ARG A 182 -6.83 17.34 -7.45
N TYR A 183 -7.14 18.36 -8.23
CA TYR A 183 -8.30 19.22 -7.96
C TYR A 183 -9.60 18.42 -8.01
N MET A 184 -9.79 17.59 -9.04
CA MET A 184 -11.00 16.75 -9.18
C MET A 184 -11.14 15.76 -8.02
N LEU A 185 -10.04 15.11 -7.61
CA LEU A 185 -10.03 14.18 -6.47
C LEU A 185 -10.43 14.87 -5.15
N LYS A 186 -10.01 16.11 -4.92
CA LYS A 186 -10.42 16.90 -3.74
C LYS A 186 -11.93 17.13 -3.64
N GLN A 187 -12.64 17.10 -4.77
CA GLN A 187 -14.09 17.29 -4.81
C GLN A 187 -14.87 15.99 -4.55
N LEU A 188 -14.20 14.83 -4.45
CA LEU A 188 -14.87 13.58 -4.14
C LEU A 188 -15.51 13.62 -2.75
N LYS A 189 -16.73 13.08 -2.67
CA LYS A 189 -17.46 12.89 -1.40
C LYS A 189 -17.05 11.63 -0.65
N ASP A 190 -16.46 10.66 -1.35
CA ASP A 190 -15.94 9.43 -0.76
C ASP A 190 -14.54 9.68 -0.18
N ASP A 191 -14.46 9.83 1.15
CA ASP A 191 -13.23 10.17 1.84
C ASP A 191 -12.17 9.06 1.72
N PHE A 192 -12.58 7.79 1.70
CA PHE A 192 -11.65 6.66 1.57
C PHE A 192 -10.85 6.71 0.26
N TRP A 193 -11.55 6.88 -0.87
CA TRP A 193 -10.90 6.96 -2.17
C TRP A 193 -10.19 8.30 -2.36
N LYS A 194 -10.78 9.40 -1.87
CA LYS A 194 -10.19 10.73 -1.93
C LYS A 194 -8.81 10.76 -1.27
N GLU A 195 -8.71 10.38 -0.01
CA GLU A 195 -7.46 10.44 0.75
C GLU A 195 -6.40 9.52 0.15
N ARG A 196 -6.77 8.27 -0.13
CA ARG A 196 -5.85 7.27 -0.69
C ARG A 196 -5.31 7.67 -2.06
N LYS A 197 -6.19 8.18 -2.94
CA LYS A 197 -5.80 8.55 -4.30
C LYS A 197 -5.07 9.88 -4.35
N LEU A 198 -5.38 10.83 -3.48
CA LEU A 198 -4.59 12.06 -3.33
C LEU A 198 -3.16 11.74 -2.88
N ALA A 199 -2.97 10.90 -1.88
CA ALA A 199 -1.64 10.51 -1.43
C ALA A 199 -0.81 9.84 -2.55
N GLN A 200 -1.43 8.92 -3.31
CA GLN A 200 -0.80 8.29 -4.47
C GLN A 200 -0.44 9.31 -5.57
N LEU A 201 -1.36 10.22 -5.88
CA LEU A 201 -1.15 11.23 -6.90
C LEU A 201 -0.09 12.26 -6.50
N ASP A 202 -0.04 12.63 -5.22
CA ASP A 202 0.99 13.55 -4.69
C ASP A 202 2.39 12.93 -4.80
N GLU A 203 2.53 11.61 -4.60
CA GLU A 203 3.79 10.91 -4.81
C GLU A 203 4.18 10.85 -6.30
N ILE A 204 3.23 10.57 -7.20
CA ILE A 204 3.48 10.63 -8.65
C ILE A 204 3.90 12.05 -9.07
N LEU A 205 3.22 13.07 -8.56
CA LEU A 205 3.58 14.47 -8.81
C LEU A 205 5.02 14.77 -8.37
N ARG A 206 5.39 14.32 -7.17
CA ARG A 206 6.76 14.48 -6.65
C ARG A 206 7.79 13.84 -7.58
N GLN A 207 7.49 12.64 -8.09
CA GLN A 207 8.37 11.91 -9.04
C GLN A 207 8.46 12.62 -10.39
N CYS A 208 7.34 13.07 -10.97
CA CYS A 208 7.33 13.81 -12.23
C CYS A 208 8.08 15.14 -12.15
N LEU A 209 8.07 15.79 -10.99
CA LEU A 209 8.88 16.97 -10.70
C LEU A 209 10.37 16.64 -10.44
N GLY A 210 10.73 15.37 -10.27
CA GLY A 210 12.06 15.00 -9.81
C GLY A 210 12.41 15.64 -8.47
N LEU A 211 11.39 15.92 -7.64
CA LEU A 211 11.56 16.63 -6.37
C LEU A 211 12.22 15.71 -5.34
N PHE A 212 13.43 16.08 -4.94
CA PHE A 212 14.18 15.43 -3.88
C PHE A 212 13.99 16.19 -2.57
N ILE A 213 13.70 15.48 -1.49
CA ILE A 213 13.57 16.03 -0.15
C ILE A 213 14.23 15.04 0.81
N GLU A 214 15.20 15.51 1.56
CA GLU A 214 15.87 14.73 2.58
C GLU A 214 15.94 15.51 3.89
N VAL A 215 15.78 14.79 5.00
CA VAL A 215 15.96 15.33 6.35
C VAL A 215 16.91 14.39 7.09
N THR A 216 18.05 14.93 7.53
CA THR A 216 19.07 14.16 8.24
C THR A 216 19.27 14.68 9.65
N THR A 217 19.70 13.80 10.56
CA THR A 217 20.07 14.13 11.94
C THR A 217 21.32 13.36 12.34
N LEU A 218 22.13 13.97 13.19
CA LEU A 218 23.39 13.37 13.66
C LEU A 218 23.20 12.16 14.57
N SER A 219 22.04 11.99 15.18
CA SER A 219 21.77 10.90 16.10
C SER A 219 20.35 10.37 15.91
N PRO A 220 20.16 9.05 15.75
CA PRO A 220 18.85 8.43 15.59
C PRO A 220 18.03 8.48 16.90
N ASN A 221 18.69 8.62 18.04
CA ASN A 221 18.06 8.59 19.36
C ASN A 221 18.20 9.95 20.06
N LYS A 222 17.15 10.36 20.76
CA LYS A 222 17.10 11.56 21.60
C LYS A 222 16.35 11.27 22.88
N THR A 223 16.74 11.92 23.96
CA THR A 223 16.03 11.86 25.24
C THR A 223 15.14 13.08 25.42
N LYS A 224 14.27 13.02 26.44
CA LYS A 224 13.39 14.12 26.80
C LYS A 224 14.22 15.35 27.21
N GLY A 225 13.91 16.50 26.65
CA GLY A 225 14.65 17.75 26.86
C GLY A 225 15.82 17.97 25.92
N ASP A 226 16.26 16.95 25.18
CA ASP A 226 17.34 17.11 24.20
C ASP A 226 16.95 18.02 23.04
N THR A 227 17.96 18.67 22.48
CA THR A 227 17.82 19.36 21.20
C THR A 227 18.12 18.39 20.05
N CYS A 228 17.13 18.18 19.19
CA CYS A 228 17.30 17.51 17.93
C CYS A 228 17.61 18.54 16.85
N SER A 229 18.86 18.59 16.41
CA SER A 229 19.25 19.37 15.24
C SER A 229 19.09 18.50 13.99
N PHE A 230 18.57 19.08 12.93
CA PHE A 230 18.38 18.40 11.66
C PHE A 230 18.67 19.32 10.48
N ASP A 231 19.17 18.72 9.43
CA ASP A 231 19.47 19.37 8.16
C ASP A 231 18.41 18.96 7.15
N VAL A 232 17.93 19.92 6.39
CA VAL A 232 16.95 19.69 5.31
C VAL A 232 17.59 20.07 3.99
N GLU A 233 17.51 19.18 3.03
CA GLU A 233 17.92 19.41 1.65
C GLU A 233 16.73 19.20 0.72
N ILE A 234 16.50 20.17 -0.17
CA ILE A 234 15.43 20.09 -1.17
C ILE A 234 16.01 20.48 -2.53
N ILE A 235 15.72 19.69 -3.55
CA ILE A 235 16.13 19.96 -4.94
C ILE A 235 14.93 19.79 -5.85
N ASN A 236 14.58 20.83 -6.61
CA ASN A 236 13.64 20.73 -7.73
C ASN A 236 14.42 20.42 -9.01
N ARG A 237 14.25 19.20 -9.56
CA ARG A 237 14.95 18.77 -10.79
C ARG A 237 14.13 19.03 -12.06
N SER A 238 13.01 19.72 -11.95
CA SER A 238 12.18 20.14 -13.08
C SER A 238 12.28 21.64 -13.34
N SER A 239 11.90 22.09 -14.54
CA SER A 239 11.73 23.50 -14.86
C SER A 239 10.41 24.09 -14.33
N GLU A 240 9.56 23.27 -13.72
CA GLU A 240 8.29 23.71 -13.13
C GLU A 240 8.53 24.55 -11.87
N MET A 241 7.71 25.57 -11.68
CA MET A 241 7.78 26.44 -10.51
C MET A 241 7.31 25.69 -9.26
N VAL A 242 8.21 25.43 -8.34
CA VAL A 242 7.92 24.80 -7.06
C VAL A 242 8.24 25.79 -5.92
N ARG A 243 7.33 25.92 -4.96
CA ARG A 243 7.51 26.82 -3.81
C ARG A 243 7.43 26.05 -2.50
N PHE A 244 8.47 26.15 -1.68
CA PHE A 244 8.49 25.59 -0.34
C PHE A 244 7.81 26.56 0.64
N LYS A 245 6.65 26.16 1.16
CA LYS A 245 5.82 27.06 1.98
C LYS A 245 5.89 26.82 3.47
N LYS A 246 6.03 25.54 3.88
CA LYS A 246 5.91 25.21 5.31
C LYS A 246 6.55 23.85 5.60
N MET A 247 7.13 23.76 6.78
CA MET A 247 7.55 22.52 7.40
C MET A 247 6.90 22.38 8.77
N HIS A 248 6.53 21.16 9.13
CA HIS A 248 6.12 20.82 10.50
C HIS A 248 6.61 19.41 10.84
N ILE A 249 6.85 19.17 12.12
CA ILE A 249 7.17 17.83 12.63
C ILE A 249 5.88 17.22 13.17
N ILE A 250 5.51 16.07 12.60
CA ILE A 250 4.27 15.35 12.95
C ILE A 250 4.25 15.04 14.44
N ASN A 251 3.08 15.15 15.07
CA ASN A 251 2.87 14.93 16.50
C ASN A 251 3.71 15.86 17.42
N THR A 252 4.04 17.05 16.94
CA THR A 252 4.70 18.10 17.71
C THR A 252 4.05 19.46 17.47
N LYS A 253 4.44 20.46 18.26
CA LYS A 253 4.08 21.88 18.04
C LYS A 253 5.05 22.60 17.08
N PHE A 254 6.08 21.91 16.60
CA PHE A 254 7.04 22.52 15.67
C PHE A 254 6.38 22.78 14.32
N SER A 255 6.38 24.03 13.91
CA SER A 255 5.86 24.46 12.62
C SER A 255 6.56 25.74 12.20
N GLN A 256 7.17 25.75 11.03
CA GLN A 256 7.87 26.92 10.48
C GLN A 256 7.38 27.21 9.07
N LYS A 257 7.13 28.48 8.80
CA LYS A 257 6.74 28.96 7.46
C LYS A 257 7.99 29.38 6.70
N TYR A 258 7.97 29.12 5.42
CA TYR A 258 8.94 29.55 4.42
C TYR A 258 8.16 30.18 3.27
N ASN A 259 8.82 30.76 2.32
CA ASN A 259 8.22 31.25 1.07
C ASN A 259 9.29 31.26 -0.03
N GLU A 260 10.01 30.15 -0.09
CA GLU A 260 11.17 30.02 -0.96
C GLU A 260 10.79 29.38 -2.29
N GLU A 261 11.21 29.97 -3.38
CA GLU A 261 11.11 29.41 -4.70
C GLU A 261 12.29 28.45 -4.94
N LEU A 262 11.98 27.21 -5.33
CA LEU A 262 12.97 26.19 -5.56
C LEU A 262 13.43 26.25 -7.02
N ASN A 263 14.55 26.91 -7.27
CA ASN A 263 15.11 27.05 -8.61
C ASN A 263 15.54 25.70 -9.20
N TYR A 264 15.44 25.57 -10.52
CA TYR A 264 15.80 24.36 -11.25
C TYR A 264 17.21 23.86 -10.89
N ASN A 265 17.28 22.63 -10.43
CA ASN A 265 18.50 21.89 -10.08
C ASN A 265 19.46 22.66 -9.13
N LYS A 266 18.92 23.51 -8.27
CA LYS A 266 19.67 24.18 -7.21
C LYS A 266 19.32 23.57 -5.87
N VAL A 267 20.35 23.31 -5.08
CA VAL A 267 20.18 22.83 -3.71
C VAL A 267 19.64 23.97 -2.86
N PHE A 268 18.49 23.77 -2.25
CA PHE A 268 17.97 24.58 -1.15
C PHE A 268 18.19 23.81 0.13
N ASN A 269 19.02 24.30 1.03
CA ASN A 269 19.30 23.66 2.30
C ASN A 269 19.16 24.63 3.47
N PHE A 270 18.80 24.10 4.61
CA PHE A 270 18.76 24.85 5.86
C PHE A 270 18.89 23.90 7.06
N LYS A 271 19.40 24.46 8.15
CA LYS A 271 19.47 23.77 9.43
C LYS A 271 18.38 24.27 10.35
N ASN A 272 17.84 23.35 11.11
CA ASN A 272 16.85 23.70 12.12
C ASN A 272 17.01 22.83 13.36
N LYS A 273 16.32 23.16 14.41
CA LYS A 273 16.36 22.43 15.67
C LYS A 273 15.00 22.41 16.35
N TRP A 274 14.73 21.31 17.00
CA TRP A 274 13.54 21.09 17.78
C TRP A 274 13.91 20.49 19.13
N ILE A 275 13.28 20.98 20.19
CA ILE A 275 13.50 20.46 21.55
C ILE A 275 12.46 19.36 21.81
N VAL A 276 12.93 18.17 22.17
CA VAL A 276 12.07 17.04 22.53
C VAL A 276 11.34 17.39 23.83
N SER A 277 10.02 17.46 23.79
CA SER A 277 9.22 17.80 24.96
C SER A 277 9.50 16.84 26.12
N LYS A 278 9.55 17.38 27.34
CA LYS A 278 9.70 16.59 28.59
C LYS A 278 8.52 15.62 28.77
N ASP A 279 7.36 15.94 28.24
CA ASP A 279 6.14 15.12 28.33
C ASP A 279 6.03 14.09 27.19
N LYS A 280 6.98 14.09 26.23
CA LYS A 280 6.96 13.14 25.13
C LYS A 280 7.10 11.72 25.65
N LYS A 281 6.18 10.84 25.25
CA LYS A 281 6.30 9.40 25.55
C LYS A 281 7.53 8.82 24.86
N ILE A 282 8.20 7.89 25.52
CA ILE A 282 9.30 7.12 24.90
C ILE A 282 8.72 6.34 23.71
N SER A 283 9.40 6.41 22.57
CA SER A 283 9.03 5.62 21.40
C SER A 283 9.36 4.14 21.66
N GLN A 284 8.44 3.29 21.29
CA GLN A 284 8.61 1.84 21.29
C GLN A 284 7.71 1.23 20.23
N PRO A 285 7.93 -0.01 19.83
CA PRO A 285 7.01 -0.69 18.92
C PRO A 285 5.58 -0.65 19.46
N TYR A 286 4.60 -0.34 18.61
CA TYR A 286 3.20 -0.13 19.01
C TYR A 286 2.60 -1.35 19.72
N TRP A 287 3.07 -2.56 19.41
CA TRP A 287 2.63 -3.81 20.06
C TRP A 287 3.24 -4.06 21.45
N LEU A 288 4.22 -3.25 21.86
CA LEU A 288 4.85 -3.30 23.18
C LEU A 288 4.38 -2.17 24.11
N VAL A 289 3.51 -1.27 23.63
CA VAL A 289 3.00 -0.15 24.44
C VAL A 289 2.18 -0.63 25.63
N ASN A 290 1.41 -1.69 25.42
CA ASN A 290 0.66 -2.36 26.48
C ASN A 290 1.29 -3.72 26.80
N PRO A 291 1.17 -4.23 28.04
CA PRO A 291 1.57 -5.59 28.36
C PRO A 291 0.89 -6.59 27.43
N SER A 292 1.68 -7.49 26.86
CA SER A 292 1.17 -8.59 26.04
C SER A 292 0.91 -9.84 26.89
N THR A 293 0.01 -10.70 26.42
CA THR A 293 -0.15 -12.08 26.89
C THR A 293 0.64 -13.04 26.03
N ILE A 294 0.70 -14.33 26.42
CA ILE A 294 1.38 -15.37 25.60
C ILE A 294 0.79 -15.47 24.19
N GLY A 295 -0.48 -15.18 24.01
CA GLY A 295 -1.20 -15.35 22.73
C GLY A 295 -1.55 -14.06 22.00
N GLY A 296 -1.24 -12.88 22.53
CA GLY A 296 -1.65 -11.65 21.86
C GLY A 296 -1.18 -10.36 22.50
N SER A 297 -1.19 -9.30 21.72
CA SER A 297 -0.89 -7.93 22.14
C SER A 297 -2.11 -7.05 22.00
N VAL A 298 -2.31 -6.14 22.95
CA VAL A 298 -3.36 -5.11 22.87
C VAL A 298 -2.76 -3.87 22.21
N VAL A 299 -3.35 -3.45 21.10
CA VAL A 299 -2.97 -2.25 20.37
C VAL A 299 -4.09 -1.23 20.51
N ASN A 300 -3.81 -0.13 21.18
CA ASN A 300 -4.76 0.98 21.35
C ASN A 300 -4.61 2.06 20.27
N ASP A 301 -3.48 2.06 19.57
CA ASP A 301 -3.23 2.97 18.47
C ASP A 301 -3.87 2.44 17.19
N GLN A 302 -4.79 3.22 16.65
CA GLN A 302 -5.60 2.86 15.48
C GLN A 302 -5.06 3.49 14.18
N LEU A 303 -3.83 3.98 14.19
CA LEU A 303 -3.18 4.63 13.02
C LEU A 303 -2.93 3.70 11.83
#